data_7f4eb7a844e591c9117ca19daf1b5ff0
#
_entry.id   7f4eb7a844e591c9117ca19daf1b5ff0
#
_cell.length_a   1.000
_cell.length_b   1.000
_cell.length_c   1.000
_cell.angle_alpha   90.00
_cell.angle_beta   90.00
_cell.angle_gamma   90.00
#
_symmetry.space_group_name_H-M   'P 1'
#
loop_
_entity.id
_entity.type
_entity.pdbx_description
1 polymer ?
#
loop_
_entity_poly.entity_id
_entity_poly.type
_entity_poly.pdbx_seq_one_letter_code
_entity_poly.pdbx_strand_id
1 'polypeptide(L)'
;MAAASGLTAGPVQAVKPEPFRRRGRLIRRPNFLVIVVDEMRAASVYESAALKQWRRKELATITALSQRAMSFENHHVMSCACAPSRASFFTGQYPSLHGVTQTDGAAKSALDEDLYWLDPTTVPTMGHWFRAAGYETFYKGKWHVSHADLLQPGTQLPLPSYDDEGNPEARLEQVYLEADRLDAFGFTGWVGPEPHGRSPLNMGTSGPRGAGRDKAYAQQGVEQLRRLRKSNKPWLLVTSFVNPHDITIWGNRTLASPDYYLARQLAGSNVPTDLFDPRYTQSAGEDLATKPSAQASYREVYENAFQPTLNNDAYRRFYYQMQANVDVQIGKVVKALQAGGRAFYGDTVVIFLSDHGELLGAHGGLFQKWHQAYDEVLRVPFMVHNPRLFPRAKTTEALTSHADLLPTMLGLAGADIGRLSRRLKATHTEVRDFPGRDLSPLLLGERKASSYRRPVYFMADDEPTRGAQQYTQGGLMYTPVIQPCHVETVVAQLPTGLRGAAQQWKYTRYFDNPDFWSDPGVQDVQSFTTGRQDAAGEKVTTTTVKTAPVADQIEVYNITEDPTELNNLARDGARASVVGELAQLLADQRKEKRLGARIRKRVQGIPGGIGV
;
A
#
# COMPACT_ATOMS: atom_id res chain seq x y z
N MET A 1 28.13 14.63 -50.73
CA MET A 1 27.48 13.32 -50.90
C MET A 1 27.93 12.41 -49.80
N ALA A 2 27.09 12.22 -48.77
CA ALA A 2 27.28 11.23 -47.72
C ALA A 2 25.97 10.47 -47.60
N ALA A 3 26.02 9.17 -47.83
CA ALA A 3 24.89 8.29 -47.85
C ALA A 3 24.36 8.00 -46.46
N ALA A 4 23.08 8.23 -46.24
CA ALA A 4 22.35 7.80 -45.06
C ALA A 4 21.99 6.31 -45.20
N SER A 5 22.56 5.45 -44.37
CA SER A 5 22.18 4.04 -44.25
C SER A 5 20.94 3.92 -43.36
N GLY A 6 19.78 3.71 -43.96
CA GLY A 6 18.54 3.38 -43.28
C GLY A 6 18.60 1.97 -42.70
N LEU A 7 18.50 1.86 -41.38
CA LEU A 7 18.22 0.61 -40.68
C LEU A 7 16.71 0.37 -40.72
N THR A 8 16.26 -0.50 -41.64
CA THR A 8 14.89 -1.03 -41.63
C THR A 8 14.75 -2.04 -40.50
N ALA A 9 13.88 -1.73 -39.52
CA ALA A 9 13.46 -2.68 -38.50
C ALA A 9 12.70 -3.85 -39.16
N GLY A 10 13.26 -5.03 -39.10
CA GLY A 10 12.60 -6.26 -39.58
C GLY A 10 11.34 -6.59 -38.77
N PRO A 11 10.37 -7.30 -39.37
CA PRO A 11 9.10 -7.60 -38.71
C PRO A 11 9.32 -8.47 -37.44
N VAL A 12 8.79 -8.02 -36.31
CA VAL A 12 8.74 -8.78 -35.07
C VAL A 12 7.93 -10.05 -35.33
N GLN A 13 8.59 -11.21 -35.39
CA GLN A 13 7.91 -12.50 -35.50
C GLN A 13 6.98 -12.67 -34.30
N ALA A 14 5.68 -12.75 -34.57
CA ALA A 14 4.66 -13.11 -33.61
C ALA A 14 4.97 -14.52 -33.07
N VAL A 15 5.29 -14.61 -31.78
CA VAL A 15 5.46 -15.89 -31.09
C VAL A 15 4.12 -16.61 -31.13
N LYS A 16 4.05 -17.76 -31.83
CA LYS A 16 2.86 -18.61 -31.83
C LYS A 16 2.49 -18.97 -30.39
N PRO A 17 1.22 -18.82 -29.97
CA PRO A 17 0.81 -19.22 -28.63
C PRO A 17 1.04 -20.72 -28.46
N GLU A 18 1.89 -21.10 -27.49
CA GLU A 18 2.04 -22.52 -27.13
C GLU A 18 0.71 -23.05 -26.55
N PRO A 19 0.35 -24.31 -26.85
CA PRO A 19 -0.86 -24.92 -26.33
C PRO A 19 -0.85 -24.92 -24.78
N PHE A 20 -1.99 -24.62 -24.18
CA PHE A 20 -2.19 -24.55 -22.72
C PHE A 20 -1.85 -25.91 -22.08
N ARG A 21 -0.66 -26.04 -21.48
CA ARG A 21 -0.28 -27.21 -20.67
C ARG A 21 -0.62 -26.93 -19.21
N ARG A 22 -1.14 -27.92 -18.50
CA ARG A 22 -1.40 -27.83 -17.06
C ARG A 22 -0.10 -28.08 -16.27
N ARG A 23 0.13 -27.27 -15.23
CA ARG A 23 1.11 -27.53 -14.19
C ARG A 23 0.32 -27.95 -12.95
N GLY A 24 0.28 -29.23 -12.66
CA GLY A 24 -0.63 -29.75 -11.66
C GLY A 24 -2.11 -29.51 -12.04
N ARG A 25 -2.87 -28.82 -11.17
CA ARG A 25 -4.29 -28.48 -11.39
C ARG A 25 -4.49 -27.14 -12.09
N LEU A 26 -3.46 -26.30 -12.20
CA LEU A 26 -3.52 -24.99 -12.86
C LEU A 26 -3.08 -25.12 -14.31
N ILE A 27 -3.69 -24.34 -15.20
CA ILE A 27 -3.19 -24.20 -16.57
C ILE A 27 -1.87 -23.43 -16.57
N ARG A 28 -1.00 -23.73 -17.52
CA ARG A 28 0.17 -22.89 -17.79
C ARG A 28 -0.31 -21.52 -18.28
N ARG A 29 0.22 -20.43 -17.71
CA ARG A 29 -0.18 -19.05 -18.00
C ARG A 29 -1.65 -18.76 -17.63
N PRO A 30 -2.03 -18.90 -16.34
CA PRO A 30 -3.36 -18.57 -15.89
C PRO A 30 -3.62 -17.06 -16.04
N ASN A 31 -4.89 -16.68 -16.09
CA ASN A 31 -5.26 -15.27 -15.92
C ASN A 31 -5.07 -14.84 -14.46
N PHE A 32 -4.88 -13.54 -14.25
CA PHE A 32 -4.76 -12.96 -12.90
C PHE A 32 -5.77 -11.82 -12.72
N LEU A 33 -6.55 -11.91 -11.65
CA LEU A 33 -7.32 -10.81 -11.10
C LEU A 33 -6.69 -10.42 -9.77
N VAL A 34 -6.09 -9.23 -9.70
CA VAL A 34 -5.53 -8.68 -8.46
C VAL A 34 -6.54 -7.67 -7.89
N ILE A 35 -7.03 -7.94 -6.69
CA ILE A 35 -7.95 -7.08 -5.95
C ILE A 35 -7.17 -6.44 -4.82
N VAL A 36 -7.01 -5.12 -4.89
CA VAL A 36 -6.33 -4.32 -3.87
C VAL A 36 -7.36 -3.50 -3.12
N VAL A 37 -7.28 -3.46 -1.81
CA VAL A 37 -7.99 -2.51 -0.95
C VAL A 37 -6.97 -1.62 -0.27
N ASP A 38 -7.36 -0.40 0.10
CA ASP A 38 -6.46 0.55 0.74
C ASP A 38 -6.74 0.62 2.24
N GLU A 39 -5.67 0.50 3.04
CA GLU A 39 -5.71 0.71 4.49
C GLU A 39 -6.48 -0.38 5.29
N MET A 40 -6.60 -1.61 4.74
CA MET A 40 -7.26 -2.70 5.45
C MET A 40 -6.23 -3.52 6.25
N ARG A 41 -6.27 -3.43 7.57
CA ARG A 41 -5.44 -4.26 8.45
C ARG A 41 -5.90 -5.72 8.50
N ALA A 42 -5.00 -6.64 8.77
CA ALA A 42 -5.37 -8.00 9.14
C ALA A 42 -6.18 -8.00 10.45
N ALA A 43 -6.85 -9.12 10.74
CA ALA A 43 -7.54 -9.26 12.01
C ALA A 43 -6.55 -9.10 13.18
N SER A 44 -6.84 -8.15 14.09
CA SER A 44 -6.02 -7.95 15.27
C SER A 44 -6.31 -9.03 16.32
N VAL A 45 -5.32 -9.27 17.16
CA VAL A 45 -5.41 -10.30 18.23
C VAL A 45 -6.49 -9.99 19.25
N TYR A 46 -6.82 -8.72 19.43
CA TYR A 46 -7.82 -8.22 20.39
C TYR A 46 -9.22 -8.02 19.79
N GLU A 47 -9.48 -8.43 18.54
CA GLU A 47 -10.86 -8.41 18.03
C GLU A 47 -11.78 -9.30 18.88
N SER A 48 -12.93 -8.76 19.28
CA SER A 48 -13.94 -9.48 20.04
C SER A 48 -14.57 -10.65 19.23
N ALA A 49 -15.23 -11.55 19.92
CA ALA A 49 -15.99 -12.60 19.27
C ALA A 49 -17.12 -12.03 18.38
N ALA A 50 -17.77 -10.94 18.85
CA ALA A 50 -18.83 -10.24 18.11
C ALA A 50 -18.31 -9.67 16.80
N LEU A 51 -17.16 -8.98 16.83
CA LEU A 51 -16.54 -8.42 15.62
C LEU A 51 -16.08 -9.52 14.64
N LYS A 52 -15.46 -10.59 15.15
CA LYS A 52 -15.06 -11.75 14.33
C LYS A 52 -16.25 -12.41 13.64
N GLN A 53 -17.40 -12.53 14.34
CA GLN A 53 -18.64 -13.04 13.75
C GLN A 53 -19.20 -12.07 12.70
N TRP A 54 -19.23 -10.78 12.99
CA TRP A 54 -19.67 -9.75 12.09
C TRP A 54 -18.84 -9.74 10.80
N ARG A 55 -17.51 -9.76 10.89
CA ARG A 55 -16.63 -9.83 9.72
C ARG A 55 -16.92 -11.04 8.84
N ARG A 56 -17.10 -12.21 9.42
CA ARG A 56 -17.45 -13.43 8.63
C ARG A 56 -18.77 -13.29 7.88
N LYS A 57 -19.74 -12.55 8.45
CA LYS A 57 -21.08 -12.36 7.87
C LYS A 57 -21.08 -11.22 6.85
N GLU A 58 -20.58 -10.08 7.22
CA GLU A 58 -20.71 -8.84 6.43
C GLU A 58 -19.61 -8.68 5.38
N LEU A 59 -18.41 -9.25 5.58
CA LEU A 59 -17.41 -9.38 4.53
C LEU A 59 -17.63 -10.68 3.74
N ALA A 60 -18.82 -10.81 3.21
CA ALA A 60 -19.31 -12.06 2.62
C ALA A 60 -18.51 -12.51 1.39
N THR A 61 -18.02 -11.54 0.59
CA THR A 61 -17.20 -11.83 -0.60
C THR A 61 -15.82 -12.32 -0.21
N ILE A 62 -15.12 -11.60 0.69
CA ILE A 62 -13.79 -11.98 1.18
C ILE A 62 -13.88 -13.35 1.86
N THR A 63 -14.93 -13.57 2.67
CA THR A 63 -15.21 -14.87 3.31
C THR A 63 -15.42 -15.98 2.27
N ALA A 64 -16.22 -15.73 1.23
CA ALA A 64 -16.45 -16.72 0.17
C ALA A 64 -15.16 -17.04 -0.64
N LEU A 65 -14.33 -16.03 -0.93
CA LEU A 65 -13.04 -16.24 -1.58
C LEU A 65 -12.12 -17.11 -0.72
N SER A 66 -12.07 -16.89 0.60
CA SER A 66 -11.20 -17.65 1.51
C SER A 66 -11.52 -19.14 1.55
N GLN A 67 -12.78 -19.54 1.27
CA GLN A 67 -13.19 -20.95 1.24
C GLN A 67 -12.47 -21.79 0.16
N ARG A 68 -11.93 -21.14 -0.85
CA ARG A 68 -11.18 -21.78 -1.94
C ARG A 68 -9.87 -21.05 -2.23
N ALA A 69 -9.16 -20.69 -1.15
CA ALA A 69 -7.90 -19.97 -1.19
C ALA A 69 -6.86 -20.60 -0.27
N MET A 70 -5.62 -20.16 -0.43
CA MET A 70 -4.61 -20.17 0.61
C MET A 70 -4.53 -18.76 1.20
N SER A 71 -4.84 -18.63 2.50
CA SER A 71 -4.70 -17.40 3.27
C SER A 71 -3.38 -17.40 4.03
N PHE A 72 -2.71 -16.26 4.06
CA PHE A 72 -1.41 -16.06 4.70
C PHE A 72 -1.60 -15.26 5.99
N GLU A 73 -1.41 -15.91 7.13
CA GLU A 73 -1.64 -15.31 8.45
C GLU A 73 -0.56 -14.29 8.84
N ASN A 74 0.67 -14.46 8.31
CA ASN A 74 1.84 -13.65 8.60
C ASN A 74 2.37 -12.96 7.34
N HIS A 75 1.51 -12.20 6.66
CA HIS A 75 1.90 -11.42 5.48
C HIS A 75 2.07 -9.95 5.83
N HIS A 76 3.23 -9.39 5.48
CA HIS A 76 3.65 -8.04 5.85
C HIS A 76 3.85 -7.16 4.62
N VAL A 77 3.66 -5.86 4.80
CA VAL A 77 3.97 -4.87 3.76
C VAL A 77 5.47 -4.61 3.66
N MET A 78 5.93 -4.06 2.54
CA MET A 78 7.33 -3.67 2.33
C MET A 78 7.62 -2.26 2.84
N SER A 79 6.62 -1.39 2.78
CA SER A 79 6.69 0.02 3.13
C SER A 79 5.30 0.56 3.43
N CYS A 80 5.23 1.76 3.94
CA CYS A 80 4.04 2.62 4.02
C CYS A 80 4.47 4.09 3.82
N ALA A 81 3.57 5.09 3.51
CA ALA A 81 2.15 4.81 3.41
C ALA A 81 1.75 4.30 2.01
N CYS A 82 0.59 4.79 1.47
CA CYS A 82 0.00 4.27 0.23
C CYS A 82 0.97 4.29 -0.96
N ALA A 83 1.53 5.46 -1.34
CA ALA A 83 2.37 5.57 -2.54
C ALA A 83 3.65 4.72 -2.44
N PRO A 84 4.45 4.76 -1.35
CA PRO A 84 5.61 3.87 -1.18
C PRO A 84 5.25 2.39 -1.18
N SER A 85 4.17 1.99 -0.52
CA SER A 85 3.73 0.60 -0.50
C SER A 85 3.29 0.12 -1.89
N ARG A 86 2.46 0.91 -2.58
CA ARG A 86 1.96 0.59 -3.92
C ARG A 86 3.10 0.48 -4.93
N ALA A 87 3.99 1.46 -4.97
CA ALA A 87 5.18 1.40 -5.81
C ALA A 87 6.01 0.15 -5.50
N SER A 88 6.15 -0.21 -4.21
CA SER A 88 6.92 -1.38 -3.81
C SER A 88 6.31 -2.68 -4.31
N PHE A 89 5.04 -2.97 -4.08
CA PHE A 89 4.49 -4.25 -4.53
C PHE A 89 4.23 -4.30 -6.04
N PHE A 90 4.00 -3.17 -6.73
CA PHE A 90 3.90 -3.16 -8.19
C PHE A 90 5.26 -3.34 -8.88
N THR A 91 6.35 -2.92 -8.28
CA THR A 91 7.70 -3.11 -8.83
C THR A 91 8.40 -4.36 -8.30
N GLY A 92 7.95 -4.90 -7.15
CA GLY A 92 8.66 -5.93 -6.39
C GLY A 92 9.98 -5.45 -5.80
N GLN A 93 10.16 -4.12 -5.63
CA GLN A 93 11.37 -3.48 -5.14
C GLN A 93 11.06 -2.52 -4.00
N TYR A 94 12.05 -2.16 -3.19
CA TYR A 94 11.91 -1.25 -2.05
C TYR A 94 11.99 0.23 -2.47
N PRO A 95 11.43 1.16 -1.65
CA PRO A 95 11.44 2.60 -1.93
C PRO A 95 12.81 3.19 -2.24
N SER A 96 13.85 2.71 -1.61
CA SER A 96 15.22 3.14 -1.85
C SER A 96 15.71 2.91 -3.30
N LEU A 97 15.12 1.94 -4.02
CA LEU A 97 15.46 1.68 -5.42
C LEU A 97 14.52 2.40 -6.39
N HIS A 98 13.20 2.32 -6.17
CA HIS A 98 12.25 2.92 -7.10
C HIS A 98 11.97 4.42 -6.85
N GLY A 99 12.45 4.98 -5.73
CA GLY A 99 12.44 6.41 -5.44
C GLY A 99 11.13 6.96 -4.85
N VAL A 100 10.03 6.23 -4.88
CA VAL A 100 8.76 6.66 -4.27
C VAL A 100 8.83 6.39 -2.78
N THR A 101 9.24 7.39 -2.01
CA THR A 101 9.51 7.30 -0.57
C THR A 101 8.52 8.09 0.27
N GLN A 102 7.77 9.00 -0.36
CA GLN A 102 6.86 9.94 0.29
C GLN A 102 5.45 9.80 -0.29
N THR A 103 4.47 10.18 0.51
CA THR A 103 3.04 10.21 0.12
C THR A 103 2.56 11.66 0.14
N ASP A 104 1.79 12.08 -0.85
CA ASP A 104 1.08 13.35 -0.85
C ASP A 104 -0.08 13.35 0.14
N GLY A 105 -0.52 14.52 0.53
CA GLY A 105 -1.52 14.77 1.57
C GLY A 105 -0.93 15.61 2.70
N ALA A 106 -1.63 15.85 3.77
CA ALA A 106 -1.18 16.64 4.93
C ALA A 106 -0.29 17.87 4.55
N ALA A 107 1.02 17.79 4.81
CA ALA A 107 1.97 18.88 4.54
C ALA A 107 2.54 18.91 3.10
N LYS A 108 2.19 17.95 2.24
CA LYS A 108 2.71 17.84 0.86
C LYS A 108 1.58 17.78 -0.16
N SER A 109 1.75 18.51 -1.27
CA SER A 109 0.92 18.31 -2.46
C SER A 109 1.57 17.31 -3.41
N ALA A 110 0.79 16.77 -4.35
CA ALA A 110 1.30 15.89 -5.41
C ALA A 110 2.37 16.56 -6.32
N LEU A 111 2.51 17.89 -6.22
CA LEU A 111 3.44 18.71 -7.02
C LEU A 111 4.64 19.21 -6.21
N ASP A 112 4.78 18.83 -4.93
CA ASP A 112 5.89 19.27 -4.10
C ASP A 112 7.22 18.71 -4.61
N GLU A 113 8.27 19.52 -4.53
CA GLU A 113 9.61 19.18 -5.04
C GLU A 113 10.23 17.98 -4.31
N ASP A 114 9.86 17.75 -3.07
CA ASP A 114 10.34 16.63 -2.24
C ASP A 114 9.56 15.32 -2.48
N LEU A 115 8.49 15.38 -3.27
CA LEU A 115 7.68 14.21 -3.59
C LEU A 115 8.06 13.63 -4.95
N TYR A 116 8.61 12.41 -4.94
CA TYR A 116 9.04 11.71 -6.14
C TYR A 116 8.02 10.64 -6.53
N TRP A 117 7.62 10.69 -7.78
CA TRP A 117 6.79 9.69 -8.41
C TRP A 117 7.64 8.67 -9.17
N LEU A 118 7.09 7.48 -9.40
CA LEU A 118 7.77 6.44 -10.17
C LEU A 118 8.05 6.92 -11.60
N ASP A 119 9.31 6.85 -12.02
CA ASP A 119 9.69 7.05 -13.42
C ASP A 119 9.40 5.75 -14.21
N PRO A 120 8.66 5.83 -15.33
CA PRO A 120 8.26 4.65 -16.11
C PRO A 120 9.43 3.90 -16.75
N THR A 121 10.63 4.49 -16.80
CA THR A 121 11.83 3.91 -17.44
C THR A 121 12.89 3.43 -16.43
N THR A 122 12.66 3.59 -15.12
CA THR A 122 13.62 3.14 -14.11
C THR A 122 13.37 1.70 -13.71
N VAL A 123 12.41 1.44 -12.83
CA VAL A 123 12.10 0.11 -12.30
C VAL A 123 10.85 -0.44 -13.00
N PRO A 124 10.92 -1.60 -13.67
CA PRO A 124 9.75 -2.15 -14.34
C PRO A 124 8.66 -2.57 -13.34
N THR A 125 7.43 -2.18 -13.63
CA THR A 125 6.25 -2.56 -12.86
C THR A 125 5.77 -3.98 -13.17
N MET A 126 4.86 -4.49 -12.37
CA MET A 126 4.09 -5.72 -12.63
C MET A 126 3.49 -5.73 -14.04
N GLY A 127 2.97 -4.58 -14.52
CA GLY A 127 2.46 -4.44 -15.88
C GLY A 127 3.51 -4.71 -16.94
N HIS A 128 4.70 -4.14 -16.81
CA HIS A 128 5.82 -4.38 -17.73
C HIS A 128 6.28 -5.85 -17.75
N TRP A 129 6.43 -6.47 -16.57
CA TRP A 129 6.80 -7.89 -16.47
C TRP A 129 5.78 -8.79 -17.15
N PHE A 130 4.48 -8.55 -16.93
CA PHE A 130 3.42 -9.33 -17.53
C PHE A 130 3.26 -9.08 -19.03
N ARG A 131 3.39 -7.84 -19.50
CA ARG A 131 3.46 -7.54 -20.96
C ARG A 131 4.63 -8.24 -21.62
N ALA A 132 5.82 -8.20 -21.00
CA ALA A 132 7.00 -8.92 -21.50
C ALA A 132 6.76 -10.44 -21.55
N ALA A 133 5.97 -11.00 -20.62
CA ALA A 133 5.53 -12.39 -20.62
C ALA A 133 4.39 -12.69 -21.61
N GLY A 134 3.87 -11.68 -22.35
CA GLY A 134 2.84 -11.83 -23.38
C GLY A 134 1.41 -11.85 -22.84
N TYR A 135 1.15 -11.18 -21.72
CA TYR A 135 -0.18 -10.92 -21.18
C TYR A 135 -0.74 -9.59 -21.69
N GLU A 136 -2.05 -9.50 -21.77
CA GLU A 136 -2.76 -8.23 -21.79
C GLU A 136 -2.91 -7.73 -20.35
N THR A 137 -2.66 -6.42 -20.10
CA THR A 137 -2.57 -5.88 -18.74
C THR A 137 -3.47 -4.66 -18.59
N PHE A 138 -4.37 -4.72 -17.61
CA PHE A 138 -5.41 -3.71 -17.38
C PHE A 138 -5.39 -3.23 -15.94
N TYR A 139 -5.73 -1.95 -15.73
CA TYR A 139 -5.83 -1.35 -14.42
C TYR A 139 -7.15 -0.59 -14.26
N LYS A 140 -7.82 -0.75 -13.12
CA LYS A 140 -9.03 -0.04 -12.73
C LYS A 140 -8.94 0.38 -11.27
N GLY A 141 -9.21 1.66 -10.97
CA GLY A 141 -9.23 2.17 -9.60
C GLY A 141 -7.96 2.92 -9.18
N LYS A 142 -7.76 3.06 -7.87
CA LYS A 142 -6.66 3.85 -7.27
C LYS A 142 -5.29 3.31 -7.69
N TRP A 143 -4.49 4.15 -8.34
CA TRP A 143 -3.12 3.86 -8.76
C TRP A 143 -2.09 4.36 -7.76
N HIS A 144 -1.99 5.66 -7.57
CA HIS A 144 -1.19 6.35 -6.56
C HIS A 144 0.30 5.96 -6.53
N VAL A 145 0.90 5.78 -7.70
CA VAL A 145 2.33 5.41 -7.88
C VAL A 145 3.05 6.44 -8.75
N SER A 146 2.31 7.14 -9.58
CA SER A 146 2.77 8.22 -10.44
C SER A 146 1.72 9.32 -10.51
N HIS A 147 2.11 10.51 -10.90
CA HIS A 147 1.17 11.59 -11.18
C HIS A 147 0.46 11.33 -12.53
N ALA A 148 -0.65 10.57 -12.48
CA ALA A 148 -1.37 10.12 -13.66
C ALA A 148 -2.60 10.97 -14.01
N ASP A 149 -3.04 11.87 -13.12
CA ASP A 149 -4.23 12.69 -13.35
C ASP A 149 -4.10 13.57 -14.60
N LEU A 150 -5.20 13.67 -15.33
CA LEU A 150 -5.38 14.73 -16.30
C LEU A 150 -5.82 15.99 -15.58
N LEU A 151 -5.35 17.15 -16.03
CA LEU A 151 -5.70 18.42 -15.41
C LEU A 151 -6.76 19.16 -16.24
N GLN A 152 -7.60 19.90 -15.54
CA GLN A 152 -8.53 20.83 -16.19
C GLN A 152 -7.73 21.95 -16.89
N PRO A 153 -8.07 22.32 -18.13
CA PRO A 153 -7.34 23.31 -18.90
C PRO A 153 -7.13 24.62 -18.14
N GLY A 154 -5.87 25.08 -18.08
CA GLY A 154 -5.51 26.34 -17.41
C GLY A 154 -5.49 26.28 -15.88
N THR A 155 -5.60 25.10 -15.28
CA THR A 155 -5.60 24.91 -13.82
C THR A 155 -4.64 23.78 -13.41
N GLN A 156 -4.44 23.63 -12.09
CA GLN A 156 -3.77 22.49 -11.48
C GLN A 156 -4.78 21.48 -10.86
N LEU A 157 -6.06 21.65 -11.16
CA LEU A 157 -7.11 20.78 -10.62
C LEU A 157 -7.26 19.53 -11.49
N PRO A 158 -7.41 18.35 -10.88
CA PRO A 158 -7.68 17.12 -11.62
C PRO A 158 -8.97 17.24 -12.44
N LEU A 159 -8.96 16.69 -13.67
CA LEU A 159 -10.14 16.59 -14.50
C LEU A 159 -11.06 15.52 -13.91
N PRO A 160 -12.31 15.83 -13.49
CA PRO A 160 -13.23 14.82 -12.99
C PRO A 160 -13.66 13.89 -14.13
N SER A 161 -13.91 12.62 -13.81
CA SER A 161 -14.56 11.65 -14.70
C SER A 161 -16.00 11.35 -14.24
N TYR A 162 -16.62 12.31 -13.56
CA TYR A 162 -17.94 12.20 -12.94
C TYR A 162 -18.67 13.54 -13.02
N ASP A 163 -20.00 13.48 -12.94
CA ASP A 163 -20.88 14.62 -12.91
C ASP A 163 -20.94 15.32 -11.51
N ASP A 164 -21.75 16.37 -11.39
CA ASP A 164 -21.93 17.13 -10.14
C ASP A 164 -22.59 16.30 -9.03
N GLU A 165 -23.22 15.16 -9.36
CA GLU A 165 -23.75 14.20 -8.40
C GLU A 165 -22.76 13.08 -8.06
N GLY A 166 -21.56 13.05 -8.69
CA GLY A 166 -20.55 12.04 -8.49
C GLY A 166 -20.80 10.72 -9.24
N ASN A 167 -21.73 10.69 -10.21
CA ASN A 167 -21.90 9.52 -11.07
C ASN A 167 -20.87 9.53 -12.20
N PRO A 168 -20.38 8.34 -12.66
CA PRO A 168 -19.50 8.26 -13.80
C PRO A 168 -20.09 8.93 -15.04
N GLU A 169 -19.31 9.76 -15.73
CA GLU A 169 -19.69 10.40 -16.98
C GLU A 169 -18.88 9.82 -18.13
N ALA A 170 -19.57 9.13 -19.04
CA ALA A 170 -18.95 8.35 -20.12
C ALA A 170 -18.00 9.18 -21.02
N ARG A 171 -18.34 10.45 -21.30
CA ARG A 171 -17.51 11.34 -22.10
C ARG A 171 -16.18 11.65 -21.41
N LEU A 172 -16.21 11.94 -20.11
CA LEU A 172 -15.00 12.26 -19.34
C LEU A 172 -14.18 10.99 -19.07
N GLU A 173 -14.82 9.84 -18.82
CA GLU A 173 -14.12 8.55 -18.75
C GLU A 173 -13.41 8.24 -20.08
N GLN A 174 -14.02 8.55 -21.23
CA GLN A 174 -13.42 8.32 -22.54
C GLN A 174 -12.15 9.16 -22.74
N VAL A 175 -12.09 10.41 -22.25
CA VAL A 175 -10.87 11.23 -22.29
C VAL A 175 -9.70 10.54 -21.57
N TYR A 176 -9.94 9.94 -20.39
CA TYR A 176 -8.91 9.18 -19.69
C TYR A 176 -8.50 7.91 -20.44
N LEU A 177 -9.46 7.21 -21.05
CA LEU A 177 -9.18 5.99 -21.81
C LEU A 177 -8.35 6.28 -23.07
N GLU A 178 -8.59 7.42 -23.74
CA GLU A 178 -7.80 7.86 -24.90
C GLU A 178 -6.40 8.32 -24.51
N ALA A 179 -6.26 8.99 -23.38
CA ALA A 179 -4.96 9.42 -22.85
C ALA A 179 -4.09 8.25 -22.38
N ASP A 180 -4.70 7.13 -22.00
CA ASP A 180 -4.09 5.87 -21.51
C ASP A 180 -2.85 6.07 -20.61
N ARG A 181 -2.98 6.94 -19.60
CA ARG A 181 -1.89 7.45 -18.76
C ARG A 181 -1.02 6.38 -18.12
N LEU A 182 -1.54 5.17 -17.92
CA LEU A 182 -0.79 4.05 -17.34
C LEU A 182 -0.11 3.15 -18.39
N ASP A 183 -0.22 3.43 -19.69
CA ASP A 183 0.49 2.66 -20.71
C ASP A 183 2.00 2.67 -20.49
N ALA A 184 2.55 3.82 -20.15
CA ALA A 184 3.96 4.00 -19.77
C ALA A 184 4.41 3.16 -18.57
N PHE A 185 3.47 2.69 -17.75
CA PHE A 185 3.71 1.82 -16.59
C PHE A 185 3.30 0.36 -16.86
N GLY A 186 3.06 0.02 -18.12
CA GLY A 186 2.72 -1.32 -18.54
C GLY A 186 1.28 -1.75 -18.28
N PHE A 187 0.35 -0.83 -18.04
CA PHE A 187 -1.08 -1.08 -17.91
C PHE A 187 -1.87 -0.25 -18.89
N THR A 188 -3.12 -0.64 -19.17
CA THR A 188 -4.03 0.14 -20.02
C THR A 188 -5.42 0.22 -19.40
N GLY A 189 -6.18 1.23 -19.87
CA GLY A 189 -7.59 1.38 -19.53
C GLY A 189 -7.88 1.95 -18.15
N TRP A 190 -6.95 2.68 -17.55
CA TRP A 190 -7.16 3.41 -16.31
C TRP A 190 -8.02 4.65 -16.53
N VAL A 191 -8.87 4.95 -15.55
CA VAL A 191 -9.75 6.13 -15.52
C VAL A 191 -9.54 6.83 -14.19
N GLY A 192 -8.97 8.04 -14.24
CA GLY A 192 -8.81 8.94 -13.10
C GLY A 192 -10.06 9.80 -12.84
N PRO A 193 -9.93 10.83 -12.01
CA PRO A 193 -8.74 11.18 -11.24
C PRO A 193 -8.49 10.22 -10.08
N GLU A 194 -7.28 10.33 -9.48
CA GLU A 194 -6.97 9.62 -8.24
C GLU A 194 -7.99 9.97 -7.14
N PRO A 195 -8.45 8.96 -6.37
CA PRO A 195 -9.52 9.14 -5.40
C PRO A 195 -9.02 9.69 -4.07
N HIS A 196 -8.47 10.87 -4.08
CA HIS A 196 -8.03 11.59 -2.90
C HIS A 196 -8.31 13.10 -3.06
N GLY A 197 -7.98 13.88 -2.06
CA GLY A 197 -8.27 15.30 -2.03
C GLY A 197 -9.56 15.64 -1.29
N ARG A 198 -10.05 16.86 -1.48
CA ARG A 198 -11.14 17.42 -0.67
C ARG A 198 -12.55 17.18 -1.25
N SER A 199 -12.67 16.60 -2.41
CA SER A 199 -13.96 16.38 -3.05
C SER A 199 -14.67 15.15 -2.46
N PRO A 200 -15.84 15.30 -1.82
CA PRO A 200 -16.63 14.18 -1.34
C PRO A 200 -17.15 13.28 -2.47
N LEU A 201 -17.19 13.79 -3.70
CA LEU A 201 -17.59 13.03 -4.88
C LEU A 201 -16.50 12.08 -5.36
N ASN A 202 -15.24 12.32 -4.96
CA ASN A 202 -14.07 11.52 -5.33
C ASN A 202 -13.64 10.53 -4.23
N MET A 203 -14.45 10.32 -3.21
CA MET A 203 -14.21 9.34 -2.15
C MET A 203 -14.62 7.93 -2.57
N GLY A 204 -14.04 6.93 -1.91
CA GLY A 204 -14.41 5.53 -2.08
C GLY A 204 -15.80 5.20 -1.57
N THR A 205 -16.21 5.83 -0.46
CA THR A 205 -17.55 5.72 0.12
C THR A 205 -18.60 6.35 -0.79
N SER A 206 -19.84 5.91 -0.61
CA SER A 206 -20.95 6.50 -1.33
C SER A 206 -21.10 7.98 -0.97
N GLY A 207 -20.92 8.86 -1.95
CA GLY A 207 -21.30 10.26 -1.90
C GLY A 207 -22.82 10.43 -1.91
N PRO A 208 -23.33 11.63 -2.22
CA PRO A 208 -24.75 11.87 -2.39
C PRO A 208 -25.35 10.83 -3.34
N ARG A 209 -26.50 10.26 -2.99
CA ARG A 209 -27.22 9.26 -3.80
C ARG A 209 -26.48 7.92 -4.04
N GLY A 210 -25.48 7.60 -3.19
CA GLY A 210 -24.76 6.34 -3.28
C GLY A 210 -23.80 6.24 -4.47
N ALA A 211 -23.44 7.36 -5.06
CA ALA A 211 -22.32 7.45 -5.98
C ALA A 211 -21.01 7.30 -5.23
N GLY A 212 -20.01 6.77 -5.54
CA GLY A 212 -18.73 6.65 -4.85
C GLY A 212 -17.70 5.97 -5.78
N ARG A 213 -16.45 6.33 -5.65
CA ARG A 213 -15.43 5.84 -6.59
C ARG A 213 -15.28 4.32 -6.55
N ASP A 214 -15.45 3.67 -5.38
CA ASP A 214 -15.41 2.21 -5.30
C ASP A 214 -16.50 1.54 -6.12
N LYS A 215 -17.69 2.15 -6.20
CA LYS A 215 -18.79 1.66 -7.06
C LYS A 215 -18.43 1.80 -8.54
N ALA A 216 -17.86 2.93 -8.95
CA ALA A 216 -17.43 3.16 -10.33
C ALA A 216 -16.30 2.19 -10.73
N TYR A 217 -15.32 1.97 -9.87
CA TYR A 217 -14.22 1.04 -10.12
C TYR A 217 -14.70 -0.41 -10.23
N ALA A 218 -15.65 -0.81 -9.40
CA ALA A 218 -16.30 -2.12 -9.53
C ALA A 218 -16.98 -2.28 -10.89
N GLN A 219 -17.71 -1.25 -11.35
CA GLN A 219 -18.36 -1.26 -12.67
C GLN A 219 -17.34 -1.38 -13.80
N GLN A 220 -16.28 -0.58 -13.78
CA GLN A 220 -15.19 -0.64 -14.76
C GLN A 220 -14.53 -2.04 -14.78
N GLY A 221 -14.30 -2.65 -13.61
CA GLY A 221 -13.78 -4.01 -13.48
C GLY A 221 -14.72 -5.06 -14.09
N VAL A 222 -16.02 -4.94 -13.82
CA VAL A 222 -17.06 -5.81 -14.40
C VAL A 222 -17.10 -5.73 -15.92
N GLU A 223 -17.06 -4.52 -16.47
CA GLU A 223 -17.05 -4.30 -17.93
C GLU A 223 -15.79 -4.86 -18.56
N GLN A 224 -14.63 -4.63 -17.95
CA GLN A 224 -13.36 -5.19 -18.42
C GLN A 224 -13.41 -6.72 -18.42
N LEU A 225 -13.91 -7.38 -17.38
CA LEU A 225 -14.05 -8.84 -17.34
C LEU A 225 -14.99 -9.35 -18.44
N ARG A 226 -16.08 -8.63 -18.76
CA ARG A 226 -16.98 -8.99 -19.87
C ARG A 226 -16.25 -8.97 -21.22
N ARG A 227 -15.34 -8.00 -21.44
CA ARG A 227 -14.51 -7.92 -22.66
C ARG A 227 -13.50 -9.07 -22.70
N LEU A 228 -12.85 -9.37 -21.56
CA LEU A 228 -11.82 -10.40 -21.42
C LEU A 228 -12.32 -11.83 -21.64
N ARG A 229 -13.62 -12.09 -21.48
CA ARG A 229 -14.22 -13.40 -21.84
C ARG A 229 -14.00 -13.78 -23.30
N LYS A 230 -13.79 -12.79 -24.17
CA LYS A 230 -13.57 -12.97 -25.60
C LYS A 230 -12.09 -12.98 -25.98
N SER A 231 -11.19 -12.73 -25.04
CA SER A 231 -9.74 -12.71 -25.30
C SER A 231 -9.18 -14.12 -25.42
N ASN A 232 -8.32 -14.33 -26.41
CA ASN A 232 -7.54 -15.55 -26.59
C ASN A 232 -6.15 -15.46 -25.95
N LYS A 233 -5.80 -14.29 -25.35
CA LYS A 233 -4.55 -14.08 -24.64
C LYS A 233 -4.77 -14.19 -23.14
N PRO A 234 -3.75 -14.64 -22.39
CA PRO A 234 -3.82 -14.53 -20.93
C PRO A 234 -3.78 -13.04 -20.54
N TRP A 235 -4.43 -12.72 -19.45
CA TRP A 235 -4.58 -11.35 -19.00
C TRP A 235 -4.26 -11.19 -17.51
N LEU A 236 -3.86 -9.97 -17.16
CA LEU A 236 -3.75 -9.45 -15.81
C LEU A 236 -4.69 -8.26 -15.69
N LEU A 237 -5.64 -8.32 -14.79
CA LEU A 237 -6.50 -7.21 -14.41
C LEU A 237 -6.25 -6.86 -12.95
N VAL A 238 -5.90 -5.61 -12.68
CA VAL A 238 -5.88 -5.04 -11.32
C VAL A 238 -7.18 -4.27 -11.12
N THR A 239 -7.89 -4.55 -10.02
CA THR A 239 -9.00 -3.73 -9.51
C THR A 239 -8.60 -3.23 -8.13
N SER A 240 -8.42 -1.93 -8.01
CA SER A 240 -7.89 -1.29 -6.81
C SER A 240 -8.94 -0.34 -6.22
N PHE A 241 -9.42 -0.69 -5.04
CA PHE A 241 -10.44 0.05 -4.31
C PHE A 241 -9.83 1.02 -3.31
N VAL A 242 -10.61 2.03 -2.92
CA VAL A 242 -10.17 3.06 -1.96
C VAL A 242 -10.39 2.58 -0.53
N ASN A 243 -11.58 2.07 -0.23
CA ASN A 243 -11.93 1.76 1.15
C ASN A 243 -11.21 0.51 1.71
N PRO A 244 -10.94 0.58 3.04
CA PRO A 244 -11.43 1.52 4.08
C PRO A 244 -10.65 2.85 4.25
N HIS A 245 -9.81 3.28 3.31
CA HIS A 245 -8.98 4.49 3.39
C HIS A 245 -9.74 5.78 3.76
N ASP A 246 -11.04 5.89 3.46
CA ASP A 246 -11.80 7.10 3.80
C ASP A 246 -11.92 7.34 5.31
N ILE A 247 -11.40 6.43 6.16
CA ILE A 247 -11.22 6.67 7.59
C ILE A 247 -10.31 7.87 7.85
N THR A 248 -9.35 8.16 6.95
CA THR A 248 -8.40 9.27 7.07
C THR A 248 -9.07 10.64 7.02
N ILE A 249 -10.24 10.73 6.41
CA ILE A 249 -11.03 11.97 6.34
C ILE A 249 -12.08 12.07 7.44
N TRP A 250 -12.21 11.08 8.31
CA TRP A 250 -13.07 11.14 9.49
C TRP A 250 -12.44 12.03 10.56
N GLY A 251 -13.22 13.01 11.03
CA GLY A 251 -12.82 13.92 12.09
C GLY A 251 -13.86 15.03 12.29
N ASN A 252 -13.59 15.96 13.18
CA ASN A 252 -14.56 16.98 13.60
C ASN A 252 -15.13 17.79 12.44
N ARG A 253 -14.36 18.03 11.39
CA ARG A 253 -14.81 18.80 10.22
C ARG A 253 -15.71 18.02 9.30
N THR A 254 -15.33 16.78 9.01
CA THR A 254 -16.13 15.91 8.14
C THR A 254 -17.46 15.58 8.79
N LEU A 255 -17.48 15.49 10.12
CA LEU A 255 -18.73 15.29 10.88
C LEU A 255 -19.61 16.57 10.90
N ALA A 256 -19.01 17.75 10.85
CA ALA A 256 -19.72 19.04 10.84
C ALA A 256 -20.17 19.46 9.43
N SER A 257 -19.58 18.91 8.38
CA SER A 257 -19.90 19.29 7.00
C SER A 257 -21.04 18.45 6.42
N PRO A 258 -22.10 19.07 5.88
CA PRO A 258 -23.18 18.38 5.19
C PRO A 258 -22.72 17.72 3.87
N ASP A 259 -21.62 18.18 3.29
CA ASP A 259 -21.06 17.67 2.03
C ASP A 259 -20.34 16.33 2.21
N TYR A 260 -19.93 16.01 3.44
CA TYR A 260 -19.32 14.72 3.78
C TYR A 260 -20.38 13.78 4.37
N TYR A 261 -20.91 12.93 3.56
CA TYR A 261 -21.97 11.95 3.95
C TYR A 261 -21.48 10.83 4.86
N LEU A 262 -20.27 10.93 5.41
CA LEU A 262 -19.61 9.88 6.20
C LEU A 262 -20.43 9.51 7.44
N ALA A 263 -20.94 10.50 8.18
CA ALA A 263 -21.75 10.22 9.36
C ALA A 263 -23.02 9.40 9.04
N ARG A 264 -23.58 9.56 7.84
CA ARG A 264 -24.76 8.81 7.38
C ARG A 264 -24.44 7.34 7.11
N GLN A 265 -23.18 7.00 6.84
CA GLN A 265 -22.76 5.60 6.64
C GLN A 265 -22.91 4.77 7.92
N LEU A 266 -22.84 5.39 9.09
CA LEU A 266 -23.09 4.73 10.37
C LEU A 266 -24.59 4.60 10.69
N ALA A 267 -25.45 5.40 10.08
CA ALA A 267 -26.89 5.30 10.28
C ALA A 267 -27.39 3.95 9.71
N GLY A 268 -27.94 3.10 10.57
CA GLY A 268 -28.37 1.74 10.21
C GLY A 268 -27.23 0.72 10.12
N SER A 269 -26.00 1.09 10.48
CA SER A 269 -24.89 0.15 10.56
C SER A 269 -25.14 -0.92 11.62
N ASN A 270 -24.85 -2.18 11.26
CA ASN A 270 -24.92 -3.33 12.16
C ASN A 270 -23.53 -3.75 12.70
N VAL A 271 -22.52 -2.91 12.56
CA VAL A 271 -21.22 -3.11 13.20
C VAL A 271 -21.41 -3.15 14.71
N PRO A 272 -20.94 -4.20 15.43
CA PRO A 272 -21.17 -4.33 16.87
C PRO A 272 -20.54 -3.15 17.63
N THR A 273 -21.06 -2.87 18.81
CA THR A 273 -20.45 -1.91 19.74
C THR A 273 -19.30 -2.54 20.52
N ASP A 274 -19.35 -3.85 20.79
CA ASP A 274 -18.26 -4.62 21.37
C ASP A 274 -17.27 -5.02 20.27
N LEU A 275 -16.34 -4.11 19.96
CA LEU A 275 -15.36 -4.31 18.88
C LEU A 275 -14.14 -5.10 19.36
N PHE A 276 -13.63 -4.79 20.54
CA PHE A 276 -12.33 -5.22 21.02
C PHE A 276 -12.38 -5.72 22.47
N ASP A 277 -11.51 -6.65 22.78
CA ASP A 277 -11.30 -7.08 24.15
C ASP A 277 -10.40 -6.10 24.95
N PRO A 278 -10.24 -6.27 26.28
CA PRO A 278 -9.50 -5.33 27.14
C PRO A 278 -8.05 -5.06 26.72
N ARG A 279 -7.42 -5.93 25.93
CA ARG A 279 -6.06 -5.70 25.40
C ARG A 279 -5.98 -4.46 24.52
N TYR A 280 -7.03 -4.18 23.76
CA TYR A 280 -7.10 -2.93 22.99
C TYR A 280 -7.11 -1.71 23.92
N THR A 281 -7.90 -1.71 25.00
CA THR A 281 -7.96 -0.60 25.95
C THR A 281 -6.59 -0.36 26.59
N GLN A 282 -5.85 -1.44 26.90
CA GLN A 282 -4.49 -1.35 27.41
C GLN A 282 -3.56 -0.70 26.39
N SER A 283 -3.59 -1.13 25.12
CA SER A 283 -2.78 -0.55 24.06
C SER A 283 -3.15 0.91 23.77
N ALA A 284 -4.44 1.22 23.63
CA ALA A 284 -4.90 2.60 23.39
C ALA A 284 -4.57 3.57 24.54
N GLY A 285 -4.38 3.04 25.77
CA GLY A 285 -4.05 3.81 26.97
C GLY A 285 -2.56 3.92 27.27
N GLU A 286 -1.65 3.43 26.40
CA GLU A 286 -0.21 3.56 26.61
C GLU A 286 0.22 5.04 26.69
N ASP A 287 1.15 5.34 27.59
CA ASP A 287 1.74 6.68 27.72
C ASP A 287 2.86 6.97 26.71
N LEU A 288 3.33 5.95 26.03
CA LEU A 288 4.44 5.95 25.06
C LEU A 288 5.83 6.24 25.68
N ALA A 289 5.97 6.22 27.00
CA ALA A 289 7.23 6.59 27.69
C ALA A 289 8.40 5.63 27.37
N THR A 290 8.10 4.37 27.00
CA THR A 290 9.11 3.36 26.61
C THR A 290 9.26 3.23 25.09
N LYS A 291 8.52 4.02 24.34
CA LYS A 291 8.48 4.00 22.87
C LYS A 291 9.41 5.07 22.29
N PRO A 292 9.74 4.99 20.98
CA PRO A 292 10.48 6.06 20.30
C PRO A 292 9.76 7.41 20.35
N SER A 293 10.54 8.46 20.54
CA SER A 293 10.02 9.82 20.72
C SER A 293 9.17 10.33 19.54
N ALA A 294 9.44 9.83 18.33
CA ALA A 294 8.65 10.15 17.14
C ALA A 294 7.16 9.77 17.30
N GLN A 295 6.85 8.70 18.03
CA GLN A 295 5.46 8.26 18.22
C GLN A 295 4.66 9.25 19.08
N ALA A 296 5.22 9.68 20.23
CA ALA A 296 4.58 10.71 21.05
C ALA A 296 4.45 12.04 20.32
N SER A 297 5.50 12.44 19.59
CA SER A 297 5.47 13.64 18.74
C SER A 297 4.41 13.53 17.64
N TYR A 298 4.28 12.39 16.98
CA TYR A 298 3.25 12.18 15.94
C TYR A 298 1.83 12.29 16.52
N ARG A 299 1.59 11.74 17.71
CA ARG A 299 0.30 11.88 18.40
C ARG A 299 -0.06 13.35 18.63
N GLU A 300 0.90 14.18 19.05
CA GLU A 300 0.69 15.60 19.30
C GLU A 300 0.49 16.41 18.01
N VAL A 301 1.24 16.06 16.95
CA VAL A 301 1.19 16.79 15.66
C VAL A 301 -0.03 16.39 14.83
N TYR A 302 -0.59 15.21 15.03
CA TYR A 302 -1.64 14.62 14.19
C TYR A 302 -2.82 15.58 13.97
N GLU A 303 -3.35 16.18 15.03
CA GLU A 303 -4.51 17.07 14.97
C GLU A 303 -4.23 18.36 14.17
N ASN A 304 -2.97 18.79 14.14
CA ASN A 304 -2.52 19.97 13.39
C ASN A 304 -2.29 19.64 11.90
N ALA A 305 -1.68 18.51 11.61
CA ALA A 305 -1.36 18.10 10.25
C ALA A 305 -2.58 17.56 9.48
N PHE A 306 -3.45 16.82 10.16
CA PHE A 306 -4.65 16.23 9.57
C PHE A 306 -5.91 16.96 10.05
N GLN A 307 -6.51 16.49 11.12
CA GLN A 307 -7.65 17.15 11.80
C GLN A 307 -7.89 16.53 13.17
N PRO A 308 -8.52 17.26 14.10
CA PRO A 308 -8.93 16.70 15.38
C PRO A 308 -9.85 15.50 15.17
N THR A 309 -9.43 14.35 15.70
CA THR A 309 -10.13 13.08 15.57
C THR A 309 -10.33 12.44 16.94
N LEU A 310 -11.56 12.13 17.28
CA LEU A 310 -11.87 11.45 18.54
C LEU A 310 -11.60 9.95 18.42
N ASN A 311 -10.76 9.42 19.30
CA ASN A 311 -10.55 7.98 19.46
C ASN A 311 -11.75 7.34 20.17
N ASN A 312 -12.83 7.12 19.47
CA ASN A 312 -14.08 6.62 20.01
C ASN A 312 -14.67 5.47 19.17
N ASP A 313 -15.74 4.86 19.67
CA ASP A 313 -16.39 3.75 19.00
C ASP A 313 -17.00 4.12 17.64
N ALA A 314 -17.44 5.37 17.46
CA ALA A 314 -17.98 5.81 16.17
C ALA A 314 -16.90 5.77 15.08
N TYR A 315 -15.69 6.27 15.37
CA TYR A 315 -14.52 6.20 14.49
C TYR A 315 -14.20 4.74 14.13
N ARG A 316 -14.06 3.88 15.14
CA ARG A 316 -13.70 2.46 14.94
C ARG A 316 -14.78 1.68 14.18
N ARG A 317 -16.05 1.89 14.52
CA ARG A 317 -17.18 1.26 13.81
C ARG A 317 -17.30 1.73 12.36
N PHE A 318 -16.98 2.99 12.11
CA PHE A 318 -16.97 3.52 10.73
C PHE A 318 -15.92 2.81 9.87
N TYR A 319 -14.72 2.56 10.40
CA TYR A 319 -13.68 1.81 9.71
C TYR A 319 -14.16 0.41 9.25
N TYR A 320 -14.84 -0.32 10.13
CA TYR A 320 -15.38 -1.63 9.78
C TYR A 320 -16.57 -1.52 8.81
N GLN A 321 -17.43 -0.50 8.95
CA GLN A 321 -18.51 -0.27 7.99
C GLN A 321 -17.97 -0.04 6.57
N MET A 322 -16.88 0.69 6.41
CA MET A 322 -16.25 0.89 5.10
C MET A 322 -15.68 -0.41 4.52
N GLN A 323 -15.18 -1.32 5.35
CA GLN A 323 -14.79 -2.66 4.89
C GLN A 323 -15.99 -3.43 4.32
N ALA A 324 -17.15 -3.36 4.97
CA ALA A 324 -18.36 -3.99 4.44
C ALA A 324 -18.82 -3.32 3.14
N ASN A 325 -18.74 -2.00 3.05
CA ASN A 325 -19.11 -1.27 1.84
C ASN A 325 -18.25 -1.69 0.64
N VAL A 326 -16.94 -1.80 0.81
CA VAL A 326 -16.04 -2.22 -0.28
C VAL A 326 -16.19 -3.70 -0.61
N ASP A 327 -16.48 -4.58 0.38
CA ASP A 327 -16.72 -6.00 0.12
C ASP A 327 -17.90 -6.23 -0.86
N VAL A 328 -18.93 -5.39 -0.76
CA VAL A 328 -20.07 -5.41 -1.73
C VAL A 328 -19.58 -5.07 -3.14
N GLN A 329 -18.66 -4.12 -3.29
CA GLN A 329 -18.13 -3.73 -4.61
C GLN A 329 -17.20 -4.82 -5.18
N ILE A 330 -16.35 -5.40 -4.35
CA ILE A 330 -15.52 -6.57 -4.69
C ILE A 330 -16.43 -7.72 -5.16
N GLY A 331 -17.56 -7.93 -4.47
CA GLY A 331 -18.54 -8.95 -4.81
C GLY A 331 -19.09 -8.83 -6.23
N LYS A 332 -19.27 -7.61 -6.74
CA LYS A 332 -19.71 -7.40 -8.14
C LYS A 332 -18.66 -7.89 -9.13
N VAL A 333 -17.38 -7.60 -8.88
CA VAL A 333 -16.25 -8.01 -9.73
C VAL A 333 -16.11 -9.54 -9.72
N VAL A 334 -16.14 -10.15 -8.52
CA VAL A 334 -16.04 -11.61 -8.35
C VAL A 334 -17.21 -12.34 -9.02
N LYS A 335 -18.44 -11.84 -8.87
CA LYS A 335 -19.62 -12.38 -9.57
C LYS A 335 -19.50 -12.28 -11.08
N ALA A 336 -18.95 -11.18 -11.61
CA ALA A 336 -18.70 -11.03 -13.05
C ALA A 336 -17.65 -12.04 -13.56
N LEU A 337 -16.59 -12.31 -12.78
CA LEU A 337 -15.61 -13.34 -13.10
C LEU A 337 -16.28 -14.73 -13.14
N GLN A 338 -17.06 -15.09 -12.12
CA GLN A 338 -17.76 -16.36 -12.01
C GLN A 338 -18.77 -16.56 -13.16
N ALA A 339 -19.50 -15.51 -13.52
CA ALA A 339 -20.45 -15.51 -14.63
C ALA A 339 -19.79 -15.70 -16.01
N GLY A 340 -18.43 -15.64 -16.11
CA GLY A 340 -17.65 -16.04 -17.28
C GLY A 340 -17.65 -17.54 -17.56
N GLY A 341 -18.18 -18.34 -16.63
CA GLY A 341 -18.28 -19.78 -16.71
C GLY A 341 -17.13 -20.50 -16.03
N ARG A 342 -17.30 -21.83 -15.87
CA ARG A 342 -16.39 -22.68 -15.07
C ARG A 342 -14.92 -22.66 -15.55
N ALA A 343 -14.71 -22.57 -16.85
CA ALA A 343 -13.36 -22.54 -17.40
C ALA A 343 -12.70 -21.19 -17.13
N PHE A 344 -13.37 -20.08 -17.47
CA PHE A 344 -12.86 -18.73 -17.27
C PHE A 344 -12.52 -18.43 -15.80
N TYR A 345 -13.43 -18.78 -14.88
CA TYR A 345 -13.21 -18.66 -13.44
C TYR A 345 -12.08 -19.59 -12.94
N GLY A 346 -12.11 -20.87 -13.34
CA GLY A 346 -11.11 -21.85 -12.90
C GLY A 346 -9.70 -21.64 -13.46
N ASP A 347 -9.59 -20.94 -14.59
CA ASP A 347 -8.30 -20.57 -15.21
C ASP A 347 -7.77 -19.22 -14.73
N THR A 348 -8.49 -18.56 -13.80
CA THR A 348 -8.08 -17.28 -13.22
C THR A 348 -7.62 -17.47 -11.77
N VAL A 349 -6.44 -16.97 -11.46
CA VAL A 349 -5.94 -16.81 -10.08
C VAL A 349 -6.40 -15.45 -9.59
N VAL A 350 -7.14 -15.43 -8.48
CA VAL A 350 -7.55 -14.19 -7.81
C VAL A 350 -6.61 -13.96 -6.63
N ILE A 351 -6.00 -12.80 -6.58
CA ILE A 351 -5.16 -12.34 -5.48
C ILE A 351 -5.89 -11.21 -4.77
N PHE A 352 -6.06 -11.33 -3.46
CA PHE A 352 -6.63 -10.27 -2.62
C PHE A 352 -5.57 -9.82 -1.62
N LEU A 353 -5.35 -8.49 -1.53
CA LEU A 353 -4.43 -7.88 -0.59
C LEU A 353 -4.84 -6.45 -0.23
N SER A 354 -4.28 -5.93 0.87
CA SER A 354 -4.27 -4.51 1.21
C SER A 354 -2.87 -3.95 1.05
N ASP A 355 -2.75 -2.66 0.74
CA ASP A 355 -1.45 -2.00 0.60
C ASP A 355 -0.78 -1.69 1.95
N HIS A 356 -1.54 -1.42 3.01
CA HIS A 356 -1.11 -1.32 4.41
C HIS A 356 -2.32 -1.45 5.34
N GLY A 357 -2.07 -1.42 6.65
CA GLY A 357 -3.10 -1.42 7.67
C GLY A 357 -3.37 -0.05 8.26
N GLU A 358 -3.98 -0.04 9.48
CA GLU A 358 -4.45 1.14 10.22
C GLU A 358 -4.34 0.89 11.73
N LEU A 359 -3.78 1.84 12.48
CA LEU A 359 -3.64 1.75 13.95
C LEU A 359 -4.98 1.79 14.67
N LEU A 360 -5.90 2.57 14.17
CA LEU A 360 -7.28 2.69 14.68
C LEU A 360 -7.33 3.07 16.18
N GLY A 361 -6.42 3.93 16.61
CA GLY A 361 -6.33 4.43 18.00
C GLY A 361 -5.65 3.48 18.98
N ALA A 362 -4.99 2.42 18.53
CA ALA A 362 -4.09 1.61 19.35
C ALA A 362 -2.80 2.37 19.69
N HIS A 363 -1.94 1.78 20.53
CA HIS A 363 -0.62 2.31 20.91
C HIS A 363 -0.65 3.79 21.32
N GLY A 364 -1.28 4.05 22.45
CA GLY A 364 -1.37 5.40 23.02
C GLY A 364 -2.28 6.35 22.26
N GLY A 365 -3.23 5.82 21.49
CA GLY A 365 -4.18 6.61 20.71
C GLY A 365 -3.65 7.07 19.36
N LEU A 366 -2.70 6.35 18.75
CA LEU A 366 -2.17 6.67 17.42
C LEU A 366 -3.18 6.33 16.32
N PHE A 367 -3.19 7.14 15.28
CA PHE A 367 -4.03 6.98 14.09
C PHE A 367 -3.20 6.73 12.84
N GLN A 368 -3.80 6.07 11.86
CA GLN A 368 -3.22 5.81 10.55
C GLN A 368 -1.95 4.93 10.61
N LYS A 369 -0.83 5.30 9.96
CA LYS A 369 0.19 4.34 9.55
C LYS A 369 1.65 4.80 9.67
N TRP A 370 1.90 6.06 10.04
CA TRP A 370 3.25 6.63 10.03
C TRP A 370 4.00 6.47 11.35
N HIS A 371 5.33 6.54 11.29
CA HIS A 371 6.27 6.60 12.42
C HIS A 371 6.17 5.43 13.41
N GLN A 372 5.84 4.25 12.90
CA GLN A 372 5.74 3.03 13.69
C GLN A 372 5.86 1.77 12.80
N ALA A 373 5.96 0.59 13.42
CA ALA A 373 6.03 -0.70 12.73
C ALA A 373 5.20 -1.79 13.41
N TYR A 374 4.04 -1.42 13.98
CA TYR A 374 3.13 -2.35 14.66
C TYR A 374 2.37 -3.24 13.68
N ASP A 375 1.95 -4.41 14.15
CA ASP A 375 1.25 -5.39 13.32
C ASP A 375 -0.06 -4.85 12.73
N GLU A 376 -0.71 -3.89 13.39
CA GLU A 376 -1.92 -3.22 12.89
C GLU A 376 -1.72 -2.54 11.52
N VAL A 377 -0.49 -2.13 11.24
CA VAL A 377 -0.13 -1.50 9.96
C VAL A 377 0.66 -2.42 9.05
N LEU A 378 1.61 -3.18 9.61
CA LEU A 378 2.50 -4.01 8.81
C LEU A 378 1.83 -5.28 8.32
N ARG A 379 0.96 -5.90 9.12
CA ARG A 379 0.31 -7.16 8.80
C ARG A 379 -1.04 -6.92 8.14
N VAL A 380 -1.15 -7.37 6.89
CA VAL A 380 -2.31 -7.14 6.04
C VAL A 380 -2.94 -8.44 5.54
N PRO A 381 -4.22 -8.43 5.17
CA PRO A 381 -4.83 -9.59 4.55
C PRO A 381 -4.15 -9.89 3.21
N PHE A 382 -3.78 -11.16 3.02
CA PHE A 382 -3.27 -11.67 1.76
C PHE A 382 -3.82 -13.06 1.51
N MET A 383 -4.45 -13.27 0.34
CA MET A 383 -4.90 -14.59 -0.07
C MET A 383 -4.75 -14.80 -1.56
N VAL A 384 -4.48 -16.04 -1.93
CA VAL A 384 -4.46 -16.52 -3.32
C VAL A 384 -5.60 -17.51 -3.50
N HIS A 385 -6.61 -17.09 -4.26
CA HIS A 385 -7.81 -17.88 -4.51
C HIS A 385 -7.79 -18.47 -5.91
N ASN A 386 -8.08 -19.76 -6.00
CA ASN A 386 -8.40 -20.43 -7.25
C ASN A 386 -9.14 -21.76 -6.94
N PRO A 387 -10.34 -21.99 -7.48
CA PRO A 387 -11.14 -23.17 -7.13
C PRO A 387 -10.56 -24.50 -7.61
N ARG A 388 -9.59 -24.51 -8.54
CA ARG A 388 -8.89 -25.73 -8.99
C ARG A 388 -7.70 -26.06 -8.11
N LEU A 389 -6.94 -25.03 -7.66
CA LEU A 389 -5.81 -25.21 -6.74
C LEU A 389 -6.29 -25.55 -5.34
N PHE A 390 -7.33 -24.85 -4.88
CA PHE A 390 -7.83 -24.94 -3.52
C PHE A 390 -9.30 -25.40 -3.52
N PRO A 391 -9.57 -26.72 -3.51
CA PRO A 391 -10.94 -27.23 -3.40
C PRO A 391 -11.58 -26.92 -2.05
N ARG A 392 -10.79 -26.54 -1.04
CA ARG A 392 -11.17 -26.11 0.31
C ARG A 392 -10.19 -25.05 0.82
N ALA A 393 -10.60 -24.31 1.86
CA ALA A 393 -9.76 -23.33 2.54
C ALA A 393 -8.44 -23.96 3.02
N LYS A 394 -7.36 -23.20 2.89
CA LYS A 394 -6.06 -23.48 3.48
C LYS A 394 -5.52 -22.22 4.13
N THR A 395 -4.77 -22.37 5.20
CA THR A 395 -4.01 -21.31 5.85
C THR A 395 -2.53 -21.66 5.90
N THR A 396 -1.68 -20.66 5.99
CA THR A 396 -0.24 -20.83 6.19
C THR A 396 0.28 -19.74 7.13
N GLU A 397 1.15 -20.16 8.05
CA GLU A 397 1.88 -19.29 8.97
C GLU A 397 3.27 -18.89 8.40
N ALA A 398 3.54 -19.22 7.14
CA ALA A 398 4.78 -18.80 6.50
C ALA A 398 4.92 -17.26 6.58
N LEU A 399 6.10 -16.83 7.04
CA LEU A 399 6.44 -15.42 7.10
C LEU A 399 6.69 -14.89 5.69
N THR A 400 5.83 -14.03 5.20
CA THR A 400 5.82 -13.53 3.82
C THR A 400 5.62 -12.02 3.77
N SER A 401 5.93 -11.41 2.63
CA SER A 401 5.71 -9.98 2.43
C SER A 401 5.27 -9.65 1.00
N HIS A 402 4.88 -8.42 0.79
CA HIS A 402 4.57 -7.86 -0.54
C HIS A 402 5.72 -8.07 -1.55
N ALA A 403 6.98 -8.17 -1.08
CA ALA A 403 8.12 -8.49 -1.94
C ALA A 403 7.94 -9.82 -2.68
N ASP A 404 7.23 -10.77 -2.05
CA ASP A 404 7.00 -12.11 -2.59
C ASP A 404 5.89 -12.14 -3.67
N LEU A 405 5.09 -11.06 -3.81
CA LEU A 405 3.92 -11.02 -4.69
C LEU A 405 4.29 -11.21 -6.16
N LEU A 406 5.09 -10.29 -6.71
CA LEU A 406 5.41 -10.30 -8.14
C LEU A 406 6.19 -11.54 -8.58
N PRO A 407 7.26 -11.99 -7.88
CA PRO A 407 7.94 -13.24 -8.23
C PRO A 407 7.01 -14.46 -8.14
N THR A 408 6.08 -14.50 -7.18
CA THR A 408 5.08 -15.58 -7.06
C THR A 408 4.11 -15.60 -8.24
N MET A 409 3.61 -14.45 -8.66
CA MET A 409 2.72 -14.34 -9.82
C MET A 409 3.42 -14.79 -11.11
N LEU A 410 4.69 -14.38 -11.31
CA LEU A 410 5.51 -14.81 -12.43
C LEU A 410 5.80 -16.32 -12.37
N GLY A 411 6.06 -16.86 -11.18
CA GLY A 411 6.22 -18.30 -10.95
C GLY A 411 4.97 -19.11 -11.31
N LEU A 412 3.78 -18.65 -10.87
CA LEU A 412 2.49 -19.25 -11.24
C LEU A 412 2.23 -19.16 -12.76
N ALA A 413 2.64 -18.06 -13.39
CA ALA A 413 2.58 -17.91 -14.84
C ALA A 413 3.56 -18.84 -15.60
N GLY A 414 4.48 -19.49 -14.90
CA GLY A 414 5.56 -20.29 -15.51
C GLY A 414 6.52 -19.43 -16.33
N ALA A 415 6.73 -18.18 -15.93
CA ALA A 415 7.58 -17.23 -16.63
C ALA A 415 9.08 -17.47 -16.37
N ASP A 416 9.90 -17.34 -17.40
CA ASP A 416 11.36 -17.30 -17.27
C ASP A 416 11.79 -15.89 -16.89
N ILE A 417 11.96 -15.62 -15.59
CA ILE A 417 12.32 -14.31 -15.04
C ILE A 417 13.65 -13.82 -15.64
N GLY A 418 14.65 -14.70 -15.83
CA GLY A 418 15.94 -14.32 -16.39
C GLY A 418 15.82 -13.83 -17.85
N ARG A 419 15.00 -14.48 -18.66
CA ARG A 419 14.69 -14.05 -20.03
C ARG A 419 13.94 -12.73 -20.05
N LEU A 420 12.92 -12.59 -19.19
CA LEU A 420 12.14 -11.35 -19.08
C LEU A 420 13.01 -10.18 -18.62
N SER A 421 13.87 -10.40 -17.61
CA SER A 421 14.82 -9.40 -17.11
C SER A 421 15.72 -8.87 -18.22
N ARG A 422 16.31 -9.78 -19.05
CA ARG A 422 17.13 -9.36 -20.22
C ARG A 422 16.35 -8.48 -21.19
N ARG A 423 15.07 -8.82 -21.44
CA ARG A 423 14.21 -8.03 -22.33
C ARG A 423 13.91 -6.64 -21.76
N LEU A 424 13.60 -6.56 -20.46
CA LEU A 424 13.24 -5.31 -19.80
C LEU A 424 14.44 -4.37 -19.64
N LYS A 425 15.68 -4.89 -19.55
CA LYS A 425 16.92 -4.08 -19.55
C LYS A 425 17.10 -3.21 -20.81
N ALA A 426 16.40 -3.50 -21.90
CA ALA A 426 16.42 -2.66 -23.09
C ALA A 426 15.61 -1.35 -22.91
N THR A 427 14.69 -1.29 -21.97
CA THR A 427 13.76 -0.17 -21.76
C THR A 427 13.80 0.43 -20.36
N HIS A 428 14.44 -0.26 -19.40
CA HIS A 428 14.50 0.18 -18.01
C HIS A 428 15.93 0.15 -17.48
N THR A 429 16.29 1.13 -16.66
CA THR A 429 17.65 1.29 -16.13
C THR A 429 17.91 0.45 -14.89
N GLU A 430 16.88 0.11 -14.12
CA GLU A 430 16.98 -0.59 -12.83
C GLU A 430 16.19 -1.92 -12.84
N VAL A 431 16.60 -2.85 -13.69
CA VAL A 431 16.07 -4.22 -13.69
C VAL A 431 16.95 -5.08 -12.78
N ARG A 432 16.53 -5.21 -11.52
CA ARG A 432 17.24 -5.95 -10.47
C ARG A 432 16.56 -7.28 -10.18
N ASP A 433 17.28 -8.17 -9.50
CA ASP A 433 16.68 -9.37 -8.94
C ASP A 433 15.64 -9.00 -7.88
N PHE A 434 14.62 -9.84 -7.76
CA PHE A 434 13.59 -9.62 -6.75
C PHE A 434 14.14 -9.92 -5.34
N PRO A 435 13.99 -9.01 -4.38
CA PRO A 435 14.32 -9.27 -2.97
C PRO A 435 13.37 -10.28 -2.32
N GLY A 436 12.18 -10.45 -2.88
CA GLY A 436 11.16 -11.40 -2.47
C GLY A 436 11.37 -12.79 -3.06
N ARG A 437 10.56 -13.74 -2.57
CA ARG A 437 10.63 -15.16 -2.92
C ARG A 437 9.46 -15.54 -3.83
N ASP A 438 9.68 -16.50 -4.70
CA ASP A 438 8.60 -17.19 -5.40
C ASP A 438 7.92 -18.20 -4.45
N LEU A 439 6.66 -17.90 -4.10
CA LEU A 439 5.81 -18.78 -3.29
C LEU A 439 4.98 -19.75 -4.16
N SER A 440 5.14 -19.73 -5.49
CA SER A 440 4.38 -20.64 -6.36
C SER A 440 4.58 -22.12 -6.02
N PRO A 441 5.77 -22.61 -5.60
CA PRO A 441 5.92 -24.00 -5.17
C PRO A 441 5.13 -24.35 -3.90
N LEU A 442 4.94 -23.38 -2.98
CA LEU A 442 4.06 -23.55 -1.82
C LEU A 442 2.60 -23.67 -2.25
N LEU A 443 2.15 -22.75 -3.10
CA LEU A 443 0.78 -22.71 -3.61
C LEU A 443 0.42 -23.95 -4.43
N LEU A 444 1.37 -24.49 -5.19
CA LEU A 444 1.22 -25.71 -5.98
C LEU A 444 1.35 -27.00 -5.13
N GLY A 445 1.76 -26.87 -3.85
CA GLY A 445 1.96 -28.03 -2.96
C GLY A 445 3.29 -28.76 -3.18
N GLU A 446 4.23 -28.17 -3.88
CA GLU A 446 5.57 -28.71 -4.18
C GLU A 446 6.55 -28.49 -3.03
N ARG A 447 6.32 -27.47 -2.18
CA ARG A 447 7.11 -27.15 -0.99
C ARG A 447 6.21 -26.91 0.23
N LYS A 448 6.76 -27.21 1.41
CA LYS A 448 6.08 -26.95 2.71
C LYS A 448 6.31 -25.51 3.18
N ALA A 449 5.37 -24.99 3.96
CA ALA A 449 5.47 -23.66 4.58
C ALA A 449 6.74 -23.48 5.43
N SER A 450 7.18 -24.55 6.13
CA SER A 450 8.40 -24.56 6.93
C SER A 450 9.70 -24.29 6.15
N SER A 451 9.67 -24.33 4.82
CA SER A 451 10.81 -23.96 3.96
C SER A 451 10.95 -22.43 3.78
N TYR A 452 9.97 -21.66 4.22
CA TYR A 452 9.92 -20.20 4.03
C TYR A 452 10.15 -19.48 5.37
N ARG A 453 11.41 -19.52 5.86
CA ARG A 453 11.84 -18.98 7.16
C ARG A 453 12.68 -17.70 7.08
N ARG A 454 12.93 -17.19 5.85
CA ARG A 454 13.71 -15.93 5.74
C ARG A 454 12.98 -14.79 6.41
N PRO A 455 13.70 -13.90 7.11
CA PRO A 455 13.11 -12.69 7.68
C PRO A 455 12.43 -11.84 6.63
N VAL A 456 11.38 -11.13 7.02
CA VAL A 456 10.81 -10.04 6.22
C VAL A 456 11.40 -8.72 6.67
N TYR A 457 11.55 -7.81 5.73
CA TYR A 457 12.07 -6.47 5.94
C TYR A 457 11.01 -5.43 5.57
N PHE A 458 10.94 -4.38 6.35
CA PHE A 458 10.10 -3.21 6.12
C PHE A 458 10.93 -1.94 6.25
N MET A 459 10.61 -0.92 5.47
CA MET A 459 11.18 0.42 5.61
C MET A 459 10.13 1.49 5.31
N ALA A 460 10.19 2.60 6.04
CA ALA A 460 9.41 3.80 5.77
C ALA A 460 10.28 5.04 5.99
N ASP A 461 10.45 5.81 4.93
CA ASP A 461 11.09 7.12 4.97
C ASP A 461 10.06 8.25 4.82
N ASP A 462 8.76 7.93 4.85
CA ASP A 462 7.65 8.86 4.64
C ASP A 462 7.43 9.77 5.86
N GLU A 463 7.44 11.08 5.64
CA GLU A 463 7.22 12.11 6.65
C GLU A 463 6.08 13.04 6.19
N PRO A 464 4.82 12.67 6.50
CA PRO A 464 3.65 13.39 5.99
C PRO A 464 3.45 14.75 6.66
N THR A 465 4.09 15.01 7.81
CA THR A 465 3.87 16.24 8.59
C THR A 465 4.82 17.37 8.23
N ARG A 466 5.80 17.09 7.34
CA ARG A 466 6.79 18.07 6.86
C ARG A 466 6.65 18.30 5.36
N GLY A 467 6.56 19.55 4.92
CA GLY A 467 6.47 19.91 3.50
C GLY A 467 6.06 21.37 3.30
N ALA A 468 5.88 21.75 2.03
CA ALA A 468 5.54 23.11 1.66
C ALA A 468 4.14 23.56 2.16
N GLN A 469 3.25 22.61 2.48
CA GLN A 469 1.90 22.88 3.00
C GLN A 469 1.77 22.62 4.51
N GLN A 470 2.83 22.77 5.27
CA GLN A 470 2.92 22.54 6.71
C GLN A 470 2.17 23.60 7.54
N TYR A 471 0.86 23.73 7.31
CA TYR A 471 0.00 24.70 7.99
C TYR A 471 -1.22 24.01 8.59
N THR A 472 -1.55 24.43 9.82
CA THR A 472 -2.85 24.10 10.40
C THR A 472 -3.95 24.65 9.49
N GLN A 473 -5.13 24.22 9.73
CA GLN A 473 -6.30 24.73 9.01
C GLN A 473 -6.59 26.21 9.29
N GLY A 474 -6.12 26.74 10.42
CA GLY A 474 -6.16 28.17 10.71
C GLY A 474 -5.03 28.97 10.05
N GLY A 475 -4.21 28.33 9.19
CA GLY A 475 -3.10 28.98 8.49
C GLY A 475 -1.86 29.23 9.35
N LEU A 476 -1.75 28.59 10.52
CA LEU A 476 -0.57 28.67 11.37
C LEU A 476 0.37 27.50 11.02
N MET A 477 1.65 27.78 10.85
CA MET A 477 2.66 26.73 10.67
C MET A 477 2.78 25.92 11.96
N TYR A 478 2.88 24.58 11.83
CA TYR A 478 3.10 23.67 12.96
C TYR A 478 4.45 23.00 12.86
N THR A 479 4.99 22.53 13.99
CA THR A 479 6.25 21.77 14.05
C THR A 479 5.98 20.35 13.56
N PRO A 480 6.79 19.78 12.62
CA PRO A 480 6.62 18.40 12.17
C PRO A 480 7.04 17.40 13.25
N VAL A 481 6.85 16.13 12.98
CA VAL A 481 7.31 15.04 13.87
C VAL A 481 8.82 15.16 14.08
N ILE A 482 9.26 14.97 15.34
CA ILE A 482 10.67 15.06 15.69
C ILE A 482 11.47 13.83 15.22
N GLN A 483 12.75 14.05 14.96
CA GLN A 483 13.68 12.95 14.67
C GLN A 483 14.09 12.20 15.97
N PRO A 484 14.41 10.90 15.88
CA PRO A 484 14.48 10.07 14.68
C PRO A 484 13.09 9.52 14.30
N CYS A 485 12.65 9.70 13.05
CA CYS A 485 11.30 9.33 12.63
C CYS A 485 11.23 8.40 11.40
N HIS A 486 12.35 8.14 10.71
CA HIS A 486 12.45 7.11 9.70
C HIS A 486 12.52 5.72 10.32
N VAL A 487 11.94 4.72 9.68
CA VAL A 487 11.73 3.40 10.30
C VAL A 487 12.28 2.29 9.41
N GLU A 488 13.00 1.35 10.03
CA GLU A 488 13.38 0.06 9.44
C GLU A 488 13.03 -1.06 10.40
N THR A 489 12.49 -2.16 9.88
CA THR A 489 12.04 -3.28 10.71
C THR A 489 12.43 -4.61 10.09
N VAL A 490 12.83 -5.56 10.94
CA VAL A 490 12.91 -6.97 10.60
C VAL A 490 11.93 -7.78 11.46
N VAL A 491 11.17 -8.66 10.81
CA VAL A 491 10.37 -9.69 11.49
C VAL A 491 11.01 -11.03 11.19
N ALA A 492 11.32 -11.81 12.23
CA ALA A 492 12.03 -13.07 12.11
C ALA A 492 11.48 -14.15 13.04
N GLN A 493 11.68 -15.40 12.67
CA GLN A 493 11.41 -16.56 13.54
C GLN A 493 12.74 -17.07 14.12
N LEU A 494 12.90 -16.99 15.45
CA LEU A 494 14.09 -17.44 16.17
C LEU A 494 13.75 -18.61 17.09
N PRO A 495 14.67 -19.57 17.33
CA PRO A 495 14.46 -20.75 18.18
C PRO A 495 14.62 -20.41 19.69
N THR A 496 13.92 -19.41 20.17
CA THR A 496 14.05 -18.86 21.52
C THR A 496 13.02 -19.41 22.53
N GLY A 497 12.03 -20.15 22.06
CA GLY A 497 11.02 -20.78 22.91
C GLY A 497 11.52 -22.02 23.65
N LEU A 498 10.68 -22.57 24.52
CA LEU A 498 10.97 -23.80 25.25
C LEU A 498 11.42 -24.93 24.30
N ARG A 499 12.55 -25.59 24.63
CA ARG A 499 13.16 -26.64 23.82
C ARG A 499 13.51 -26.22 22.38
N GLY A 500 13.78 -24.93 22.15
CA GLY A 500 14.12 -24.38 20.85
C GLY A 500 12.92 -24.21 19.91
N ALA A 501 11.71 -24.12 20.44
CA ALA A 501 10.54 -23.77 19.64
C ALA A 501 10.72 -22.39 18.98
N ALA A 502 10.28 -22.27 17.72
CA ALA A 502 10.37 -21.02 17.00
C ALA A 502 9.38 -19.99 17.60
N GLN A 503 9.88 -18.80 17.88
CA GLN A 503 9.09 -17.64 18.27
C GLN A 503 9.27 -16.53 17.25
N GLN A 504 8.22 -15.76 17.01
CA GLN A 504 8.26 -14.62 16.10
C GLN A 504 8.70 -13.38 16.87
N TRP A 505 9.71 -12.73 16.34
CA TRP A 505 10.30 -11.52 16.89
C TRP A 505 10.24 -10.39 15.89
N LYS A 506 10.13 -9.17 16.40
CA LYS A 506 10.22 -7.93 15.64
C LYS A 506 11.28 -7.02 16.25
N TYR A 507 12.16 -6.48 15.42
CA TYR A 507 13.14 -5.46 15.79
C TYR A 507 12.96 -4.27 14.86
N THR A 508 12.74 -3.11 15.43
CA THR A 508 12.52 -1.85 14.71
C THR A 508 13.55 -0.82 15.12
N ARG A 509 14.18 -0.21 14.13
CA ARG A 509 15.11 0.90 14.27
C ARG A 509 14.44 2.18 13.79
N TYR A 510 14.44 3.20 14.64
CA TYR A 510 14.11 4.58 14.29
C TYR A 510 15.40 5.34 14.11
N PHE A 511 15.55 6.04 13.01
CA PHE A 511 16.78 6.74 12.66
C PHE A 511 16.48 8.06 11.96
N ASP A 512 17.43 8.97 12.05
CA ASP A 512 17.43 10.23 11.33
C ASP A 512 18.16 10.02 10.01
N ASN A 513 17.44 10.16 8.89
CA ASN A 513 18.00 9.88 7.57
C ASN A 513 18.53 11.15 6.89
N PRO A 514 19.86 11.34 6.79
CA PRO A 514 20.43 12.53 6.16
C PRO A 514 20.03 12.74 4.70
N ASP A 515 19.63 11.71 3.98
CA ASP A 515 19.18 11.83 2.59
C ASP A 515 17.89 12.68 2.46
N PHE A 516 17.14 12.87 3.57
CA PHE A 516 15.89 13.62 3.64
C PHE A 516 16.01 14.97 4.38
N TRP A 517 17.22 15.41 4.68
CA TRP A 517 17.46 16.74 5.23
C TRP A 517 17.19 17.83 4.19
N SER A 518 16.97 19.06 4.63
CA SER A 518 16.73 20.21 3.73
C SER A 518 17.89 20.45 2.75
N ASP A 519 19.12 20.12 3.16
CA ASP A 519 20.32 20.01 2.34
C ASP A 519 20.87 18.59 2.53
N PRO A 520 20.54 17.63 1.64
CA PRO A 520 20.81 16.21 1.86
C PRO A 520 22.27 15.89 2.13
N GLY A 521 22.52 15.21 3.25
CA GLY A 521 23.85 14.81 3.69
C GLY A 521 24.71 15.92 4.28
N VAL A 522 24.23 17.16 4.32
CA VAL A 522 24.97 18.33 4.81
C VAL A 522 24.36 18.89 6.09
N GLN A 523 23.13 19.37 6.01
CA GLN A 523 22.42 19.96 7.14
C GLN A 523 20.91 19.88 6.99
N ASP A 524 20.22 19.92 8.12
CA ASP A 524 18.77 20.05 8.15
C ASP A 524 18.37 21.37 8.79
N VAL A 525 17.84 22.29 7.98
CA VAL A 525 17.36 23.60 8.41
C VAL A 525 15.86 23.58 8.44
N GLN A 526 15.29 23.92 9.58
CA GLN A 526 13.84 24.01 9.76
C GLN A 526 13.49 25.36 10.36
N SER A 527 12.59 26.10 9.70
CA SER A 527 12.10 27.39 10.16
C SER A 527 10.61 27.33 10.44
N PHE A 528 10.21 27.79 11.60
CA PHE A 528 8.82 27.82 12.06
C PHE A 528 8.43 29.23 12.41
N THR A 529 7.38 29.73 11.79
CA THR A 529 6.75 31.00 12.19
C THR A 529 5.61 30.67 13.16
N THR A 530 5.81 31.00 14.42
CA THR A 530 4.79 30.75 15.46
C THR A 530 3.72 31.84 15.42
N GLY A 531 2.55 31.54 15.99
CA GLY A 531 1.51 32.56 16.22
C GLY A 531 1.88 33.60 17.31
N ARG A 532 3.06 33.45 17.95
CA ARG A 532 3.55 34.42 18.92
C ARG A 532 4.05 35.67 18.18
N GLN A 533 3.77 36.83 18.75
CA GLN A 533 4.34 38.09 18.31
C GLN A 533 5.42 38.54 19.30
N ASP A 534 6.46 39.16 18.78
CA ASP A 534 7.47 39.81 19.60
C ASP A 534 6.95 41.17 20.16
N ALA A 535 7.81 41.88 20.85
CA ALA A 535 7.48 43.19 21.42
C ALA A 535 7.14 44.28 20.38
N ALA A 536 7.51 44.07 19.12
CA ALA A 536 7.19 44.93 17.98
C ALA A 536 5.92 44.49 17.23
N GLY A 537 5.28 43.40 17.65
CA GLY A 537 4.08 42.84 17.00
C GLY A 537 4.39 41.96 15.79
N GLU A 538 5.66 41.64 15.53
CA GLU A 538 6.09 40.79 14.45
C GLU A 538 5.99 39.30 14.84
N LYS A 539 5.63 38.45 13.89
CA LYS A 539 5.57 37.01 14.12
C LYS A 539 6.95 36.45 14.40
N VAL A 540 7.10 35.71 15.49
CA VAL A 540 8.36 35.08 15.86
C VAL A 540 8.63 33.88 14.96
N THR A 541 9.73 33.93 14.22
CA THR A 541 10.25 32.78 13.45
C THR A 541 11.45 32.18 14.18
N THR A 542 11.37 30.88 14.47
CA THR A 542 12.47 30.11 15.03
C THR A 542 13.09 29.24 13.95
N THR A 543 14.40 29.33 13.79
CA THR A 543 15.17 28.46 12.87
C THR A 543 16.06 27.53 13.67
N THR A 544 15.99 26.25 13.38
CA THR A 544 16.89 25.22 13.91
C THR A 544 17.77 24.70 12.80
N VAL A 545 19.03 24.42 13.12
CA VAL A 545 20.01 23.84 12.18
C VAL A 545 20.63 22.62 12.83
N LYS A 546 20.62 21.52 12.11
CA LYS A 546 21.20 20.24 12.51
C LYS A 546 22.20 19.78 11.45
N THR A 547 23.42 19.40 11.86
CA THR A 547 24.51 18.93 10.99
C THR A 547 24.98 17.51 11.32
N ALA A 548 24.37 16.89 12.31
CA ALA A 548 24.61 15.49 12.67
C ALA A 548 23.29 14.76 12.92
N PRO A 549 23.17 13.47 12.55
CA PRO A 549 21.97 12.69 12.82
C PRO A 549 21.68 12.57 14.32
N VAL A 550 20.40 12.57 14.66
CA VAL A 550 19.95 12.24 16.01
C VAL A 550 20.19 10.73 16.26
N ALA A 551 20.50 10.37 17.49
CA ALA A 551 20.78 8.98 17.86
C ALA A 551 19.57 8.07 17.59
N ASP A 552 19.84 6.87 17.13
CA ASP A 552 18.84 5.84 16.87
C ASP A 552 18.04 5.47 18.13
N GLN A 553 16.77 5.12 17.94
CA GLN A 553 15.91 4.55 18.97
C GLN A 553 15.40 3.19 18.49
N ILE A 554 15.21 2.27 19.44
CA ILE A 554 14.96 0.86 19.13
C ILE A 554 13.72 0.36 19.86
N GLU A 555 12.92 -0.43 19.13
CA GLU A 555 11.86 -1.27 19.69
C GLU A 555 12.14 -2.74 19.39
N VAL A 556 11.90 -3.61 20.36
CA VAL A 556 12.01 -5.06 20.20
C VAL A 556 10.83 -5.74 20.88
N TYR A 557 10.16 -6.64 20.15
CA TYR A 557 9.01 -7.38 20.64
C TYR A 557 9.13 -8.88 20.36
N ASN A 558 8.72 -9.71 21.33
CA ASN A 558 8.42 -11.11 21.08
C ASN A 558 6.93 -11.24 20.72
N ILE A 559 6.61 -11.22 19.45
CA ILE A 559 5.23 -11.24 18.94
C ILE A 559 4.47 -12.51 19.36
N THR A 560 5.18 -13.61 19.62
CA THR A 560 4.56 -14.86 20.09
C THR A 560 4.05 -14.72 21.54
N GLU A 561 4.78 -14.02 22.41
CA GLU A 561 4.45 -13.84 23.83
C GLU A 561 3.67 -12.54 24.08
N ASP A 562 3.98 -11.50 23.34
CA ASP A 562 3.36 -10.17 23.38
C ASP A 562 2.83 -9.76 22.00
N PRO A 563 1.72 -10.34 21.54
CA PRO A 563 1.16 -10.04 20.22
C PRO A 563 0.49 -8.67 20.14
N THR A 564 0.46 -7.92 21.23
CA THR A 564 -0.03 -6.53 21.30
C THR A 564 1.10 -5.50 21.33
N GLU A 565 2.36 -5.92 21.31
CA GLU A 565 3.56 -5.08 21.21
C GLU A 565 3.65 -3.97 22.28
N LEU A 566 3.25 -4.30 23.51
CA LEU A 566 3.25 -3.34 24.62
C LEU A 566 4.61 -3.25 25.31
N ASN A 567 5.31 -4.40 25.45
CA ASN A 567 6.52 -4.50 26.22
C ASN A 567 7.77 -4.37 25.35
N ASN A 568 8.33 -3.17 25.24
CA ASN A 568 9.56 -2.95 24.49
C ASN A 568 10.76 -3.58 25.21
N LEU A 569 11.32 -4.64 24.62
CA LEU A 569 12.43 -5.44 25.17
C LEU A 569 13.82 -4.93 24.73
N ALA A 570 13.92 -3.81 24.05
CA ALA A 570 15.18 -3.29 23.52
C ALA A 570 16.25 -3.06 24.60
N ARG A 571 15.85 -2.79 25.86
CA ARG A 571 16.73 -2.56 27.00
C ARG A 571 16.73 -3.70 28.03
N ASP A 572 16.07 -4.81 27.71
CA ASP A 572 16.06 -5.98 28.60
C ASP A 572 17.39 -6.74 28.53
N GLY A 573 18.19 -6.62 29.59
CA GLY A 573 19.49 -7.31 29.69
C GLY A 573 19.39 -8.82 29.59
N ALA A 574 18.28 -9.44 30.02
CA ALA A 574 18.07 -10.87 29.88
C ALA A 574 17.87 -11.31 28.42
N ARG A 575 17.53 -10.40 27.52
CA ARG A 575 17.30 -10.64 26.09
C ARG A 575 18.43 -10.07 25.22
N ALA A 576 19.51 -9.55 25.77
CA ALA A 576 20.59 -8.87 25.04
C ALA A 576 21.15 -9.69 23.86
N SER A 577 21.28 -11.01 24.00
CA SER A 577 21.72 -11.91 22.92
C SER A 577 20.74 -11.93 21.74
N VAL A 578 19.43 -12.01 22.02
CA VAL A 578 18.38 -12.01 20.99
C VAL A 578 18.29 -10.65 20.32
N VAL A 579 18.39 -9.57 21.09
CA VAL A 579 18.42 -8.19 20.56
C VAL A 579 19.59 -8.00 19.62
N GLY A 580 20.80 -8.51 19.99
CA GLY A 580 22.00 -8.46 19.14
C GLY A 580 21.83 -9.27 17.85
N GLU A 581 21.24 -10.47 17.91
CA GLU A 581 20.96 -11.29 16.72
C GLU A 581 19.97 -10.58 15.78
N LEU A 582 18.90 -10.00 16.32
CA LEU A 582 17.90 -9.26 15.52
C LEU A 582 18.49 -8.00 14.88
N ALA A 583 19.36 -7.28 15.60
CA ALA A 583 20.07 -6.11 15.08
C ALA A 583 20.97 -6.50 13.89
N GLN A 584 21.67 -7.64 13.99
CA GLN A 584 22.48 -8.16 12.88
C GLN A 584 21.61 -8.57 11.69
N LEU A 585 20.48 -9.27 11.95
CA LEU A 585 19.52 -9.60 10.90
C LEU A 585 18.99 -8.36 10.18
N LEU A 586 18.65 -7.28 10.92
CA LEU A 586 18.23 -6.02 10.30
C LEU A 586 19.33 -5.44 9.41
N ALA A 587 20.58 -5.43 9.88
CA ALA A 587 21.73 -4.92 9.12
C ALA A 587 21.93 -5.72 7.81
N ASP A 588 21.81 -7.05 7.87
CA ASP A 588 21.93 -7.93 6.71
C ASP A 588 20.78 -7.69 5.71
N GLN A 589 19.54 -7.56 6.19
CA GLN A 589 18.39 -7.28 5.36
C GLN A 589 18.47 -5.90 4.71
N ARG A 590 18.97 -4.88 5.44
CA ARG A 590 19.22 -3.55 4.90
C ARG A 590 20.22 -3.59 3.76
N LYS A 591 21.35 -4.28 3.95
CA LYS A 591 22.39 -4.44 2.92
C LYS A 591 21.86 -5.11 1.65
N GLU A 592 20.98 -6.11 1.81
CA GLU A 592 20.38 -6.85 0.69
C GLU A 592 19.29 -6.04 -0.04
N LYS A 593 18.49 -5.27 0.68
CA LYS A 593 17.20 -4.75 0.20
C LYS A 593 17.12 -3.24 0.05
N ARG A 594 17.86 -2.47 0.86
CA ARG A 594 17.91 -1.01 0.75
C ARG A 594 18.93 -0.60 -0.31
N LEU A 595 18.64 -0.96 -1.55
CA LEU A 595 19.49 -0.64 -2.70
C LEU A 595 19.23 0.80 -3.15
N GLY A 596 20.29 1.55 -3.48
CA GLY A 596 20.16 2.82 -4.17
C GLY A 596 20.05 2.63 -5.67
N ALA A 597 19.30 3.51 -6.35
CA ALA A 597 19.28 3.56 -7.79
C ALA A 597 20.64 3.99 -8.34
N ARG A 598 21.09 3.38 -9.46
CA ARG A 598 22.33 3.75 -10.15
C ARG A 598 22.24 5.15 -10.74
N ILE A 599 21.04 5.51 -11.22
CA ILE A 599 20.73 6.83 -11.79
C ILE A 599 19.46 7.29 -11.08
N ARG A 600 19.58 8.29 -10.20
CA ARG A 600 18.43 8.97 -9.61
C ARG A 600 17.89 9.95 -10.65
N LYS A 601 16.81 9.60 -11.31
CA LYS A 601 16.01 10.56 -12.07
C LYS A 601 14.96 11.14 -11.13
N ARG A 602 15.00 12.45 -10.92
CA ARG A 602 13.91 13.18 -10.29
C ARG A 602 12.77 13.28 -11.29
N VAL A 603 11.70 12.55 -11.08
CA VAL A 603 10.41 12.83 -11.71
C VAL A 603 9.64 13.65 -10.70
N GLN A 604 9.84 14.96 -10.77
CA GLN A 604 8.93 15.90 -10.12
C GLN A 604 7.54 15.69 -10.76
N GLY A 605 6.49 15.90 -9.97
CA GLY A 605 5.14 15.99 -10.49
C GLY A 605 5.05 17.12 -11.51
N ILE A 606 5.51 16.87 -12.74
CA ILE A 606 5.34 17.83 -13.83
C ILE A 606 3.85 17.84 -14.11
N PRO A 607 3.20 19.01 -14.03
CA PRO A 607 1.89 19.17 -14.61
C PRO A 607 2.01 18.67 -16.04
N GLY A 608 1.20 17.69 -16.43
CA GLY A 608 1.29 17.08 -17.75
C GLY A 608 1.19 18.13 -18.83
N GLY A 609 2.33 18.71 -19.19
CA GLY A 609 2.48 19.45 -20.41
C GLY A 609 2.31 18.42 -21.53
N ILE A 610 1.12 18.33 -22.07
CA ILE A 610 0.91 17.77 -23.40
C ILE A 610 1.65 18.74 -24.31
N GLY A 611 2.86 18.38 -24.72
CA GLY A 611 3.37 18.86 -25.96
C GLY A 611 2.40 18.35 -27.03
N VAL A 612 1.62 19.24 -27.58
CA VAL A 612 0.84 19.05 -28.80
C VAL A 612 1.79 18.75 -29.93
#